data_51dafcb2b267797879d1ce49a58b8607
#
_entry.id   51dafcb2b267797879d1ce49a58b8607
#
_cell.length_a   1.000
_cell.length_b   1.000
_cell.length_c   1.000
_cell.angle_alpha   90.00
_cell.angle_beta   90.00
_cell.angle_gamma   90.00
#
_symmetry.space_group_name_H-M   'P 1'
#
loop_
_entity.id
_entity.type
_entity.pdbx_description
1 polymer ?
#
loop_
_entity_poly.entity_id
_entity_poly.type
_entity_poly.pdbx_seq_one_letter_code
_entity_poly.pdbx_strand_id
1 'polypeptide(L)'
;GFDRLLDRDAKREAAIYLEDWMARYEEAGDWASQITILNEMMGFYRNSGEREKGLAAVEKGLALVGDHGLSQTVTGGTTCLNAATTMKAFGKAAEAMPYYDQAFRAYGGSLPPGDYRFGGLFNNMALAWEDLGEYRKAEAYYKKAMDIMEALRPGSLLEIAVTWVNLAVLYEKAGREEEIDGCLEKAVEIFRSGEVPRDGYYAFNCRKCAETFGHFGYFRIKKELTEAADRIYREAGEEPGR
;
A
#
# COMPACT_ATOMS: atom_id res chain seq x y z
N GLY A 1 19.35 5.99 3.71
CA GLY A 1 18.92 4.78 3.02
C GLY A 1 17.74 5.03 2.10
N PHE A 2 17.07 3.98 1.68
CA PHE A 2 15.97 4.00 0.70
C PHE A 2 14.81 4.93 1.12
N ASP A 3 14.36 4.84 2.37
CA ASP A 3 13.27 5.68 2.89
C ASP A 3 13.52 7.18 2.69
N ARG A 4 14.76 7.65 2.94
CA ARG A 4 15.12 9.06 2.71
C ARG A 4 15.03 9.48 1.25
N LEU A 5 15.21 8.55 0.31
CA LEU A 5 15.04 8.84 -1.12
C LEU A 5 13.55 8.94 -1.48
N LEU A 6 12.71 8.11 -0.85
CA LEU A 6 11.25 8.20 -0.99
C LEU A 6 10.70 9.48 -0.37
N ASP A 7 11.17 9.87 0.82
CA ASP A 7 10.78 11.11 1.51
C ASP A 7 11.08 12.37 0.67
N ARG A 8 12.11 12.33 -0.18
CA ARG A 8 12.50 13.41 -1.09
C ARG A 8 11.88 13.28 -2.49
N ASP A 9 11.04 12.29 -2.73
CA ASP A 9 10.51 11.94 -4.07
C ASP A 9 11.63 11.72 -5.13
N ALA A 10 12.82 11.25 -4.67
CA ALA A 10 14.00 11.01 -5.49
C ALA A 10 13.94 9.66 -6.22
N LYS A 11 12.96 9.49 -7.12
CA LYS A 11 12.62 8.21 -7.75
C LYS A 11 13.77 7.56 -8.51
N ARG A 12 14.58 8.36 -9.22
CA ARG A 12 15.70 7.84 -10.01
C ARG A 12 16.77 7.25 -9.10
N GLU A 13 17.14 7.97 -8.06
CA GLU A 13 18.13 7.55 -7.07
C GLU A 13 17.63 6.34 -6.27
N ALA A 14 16.34 6.30 -5.98
CA ALA A 14 15.71 5.16 -5.31
C ALA A 14 15.76 3.89 -6.18
N ALA A 15 15.51 3.99 -7.48
CA ALA A 15 15.64 2.87 -8.40
C ALA A 15 17.07 2.33 -8.44
N ILE A 16 18.07 3.20 -8.62
CA ILE A 16 19.50 2.83 -8.63
C ILE A 16 19.89 2.16 -7.31
N TYR A 17 19.45 2.72 -6.19
CA TYR A 17 19.71 2.16 -4.87
C TYR A 17 19.19 0.72 -4.73
N LEU A 18 17.96 0.45 -5.15
CA LEU A 18 17.36 -0.88 -5.08
C LEU A 18 18.10 -1.88 -6.00
N GLU A 19 18.41 -1.47 -7.23
CA GLU A 19 19.12 -2.31 -8.20
C GLU A 19 20.54 -2.64 -7.74
N ASP A 20 21.29 -1.68 -7.19
CA ASP A 20 22.63 -1.89 -6.65
C ASP A 20 22.64 -2.85 -5.45
N TRP A 21 21.70 -2.68 -4.51
CA TRP A 21 21.61 -3.59 -3.37
C TRP A 21 21.17 -4.98 -3.77
N MET A 22 20.25 -5.09 -4.73
CA MET A 22 19.86 -6.39 -5.27
C MET A 22 21.07 -7.14 -5.84
N ALA A 23 21.86 -6.48 -6.69
CA ALA A 23 23.06 -7.08 -7.29
C ALA A 23 24.08 -7.55 -6.22
N ARG A 24 24.31 -6.75 -5.18
CA ARG A 24 25.22 -7.13 -4.07
C ARG A 24 24.73 -8.35 -3.31
N TYR A 25 23.42 -8.45 -3.01
CA TYR A 25 22.87 -9.60 -2.30
C TYR A 25 22.82 -10.85 -3.17
N GLU A 26 22.71 -10.71 -4.51
CA GLU A 26 22.87 -11.81 -5.45
C GLU A 26 24.29 -12.34 -5.45
N GLU A 27 25.28 -11.45 -5.57
CA GLU A 27 26.71 -11.82 -5.54
C GLU A 27 27.12 -12.49 -4.22
N ALA A 28 26.55 -12.03 -3.11
CA ALA A 28 26.76 -12.60 -1.78
C ALA A 28 26.01 -13.91 -1.52
N GLY A 29 25.05 -14.29 -2.38
CA GLY A 29 24.17 -15.44 -2.14
C GLY A 29 23.21 -15.23 -0.94
N ASP A 30 22.99 -13.97 -0.50
CA ASP A 30 22.13 -13.62 0.62
C ASP A 30 20.66 -13.54 0.16
N TRP A 31 20.02 -14.70 0.08
CA TRP A 31 18.62 -14.80 -0.35
C TRP A 31 17.64 -14.09 0.59
N ALA A 32 17.93 -14.00 1.89
CA ALA A 32 17.03 -13.35 2.85
C ALA A 32 16.97 -11.83 2.62
N SER A 33 18.12 -11.20 2.38
CA SER A 33 18.22 -9.79 2.00
C SER A 33 17.65 -9.55 0.60
N GLN A 34 17.82 -10.50 -0.35
CA GLN A 34 17.19 -10.42 -1.66
C GLN A 34 15.65 -10.36 -1.55
N ILE A 35 15.01 -11.20 -0.71
CA ILE A 35 13.56 -11.15 -0.49
C ILE A 35 13.15 -9.78 0.05
N THR A 36 13.90 -9.21 0.98
CA THR A 36 13.62 -7.88 1.54
C THR A 36 13.64 -6.81 0.45
N ILE A 37 14.71 -6.75 -0.34
CA ILE A 37 14.84 -5.78 -1.44
C ILE A 37 13.77 -6.01 -2.52
N LEU A 38 13.45 -7.24 -2.85
CA LEU A 38 12.39 -7.54 -3.83
C LEU A 38 11.01 -7.04 -3.37
N ASN A 39 10.71 -7.12 -2.07
CA ASN A 39 9.49 -6.54 -1.53
C ASN A 39 9.45 -5.01 -1.70
N GLU A 40 10.57 -4.32 -1.47
CA GLU A 40 10.69 -2.87 -1.74
C GLU A 40 10.57 -2.56 -3.23
N MET A 41 11.23 -3.35 -4.10
CA MET A 41 11.15 -3.20 -5.56
C MET A 41 9.71 -3.39 -6.08
N MET A 42 8.96 -4.38 -5.56
CA MET A 42 7.55 -4.56 -5.91
C MET A 42 6.73 -3.32 -5.59
N GLY A 43 6.91 -2.74 -4.39
CA GLY A 43 6.25 -1.51 -3.97
C GLY A 43 6.63 -0.32 -4.82
N PHE A 44 7.92 -0.11 -5.02
CA PHE A 44 8.48 0.99 -5.77
C PHE A 44 8.04 0.97 -7.24
N TYR A 45 8.24 -0.13 -7.96
CA TYR A 45 7.90 -0.24 -9.38
C TYR A 45 6.39 -0.20 -9.63
N ARG A 46 5.58 -0.69 -8.69
CA ARG A 46 4.13 -0.51 -8.72
C ARG A 46 3.75 0.97 -8.68
N ASN A 47 4.36 1.74 -7.78
CA ASN A 47 4.06 3.15 -7.60
C ASN A 47 4.62 4.04 -8.73
N SER A 48 5.73 3.64 -9.35
CA SER A 48 6.31 4.34 -10.51
C SER A 48 5.72 3.90 -11.86
N GLY A 49 4.85 2.87 -11.86
CA GLY A 49 4.22 2.35 -13.09
C GLY A 49 5.14 1.49 -13.96
N GLU A 50 6.28 1.05 -13.44
CA GLU A 50 7.26 0.23 -14.17
C GLU A 50 6.85 -1.24 -14.18
N ARG A 51 5.86 -1.56 -15.01
CA ARG A 51 5.19 -2.87 -15.07
C ARG A 51 6.15 -4.05 -15.19
N GLU A 52 7.08 -4.00 -16.14
CA GLU A 52 7.98 -5.13 -16.43
C GLU A 52 8.91 -5.42 -15.24
N LYS A 53 9.51 -4.37 -14.68
CA LYS A 53 10.36 -4.50 -13.50
C LYS A 53 9.58 -4.97 -12.26
N GLY A 54 8.38 -4.46 -12.07
CA GLY A 54 7.50 -4.88 -10.97
C GLY A 54 7.11 -6.34 -11.05
N LEU A 55 6.73 -6.84 -12.23
CA LEU A 55 6.38 -8.25 -12.43
C LEU A 55 7.61 -9.16 -12.36
N ALA A 56 8.78 -8.73 -12.82
CA ALA A 56 10.02 -9.48 -12.64
C ALA A 56 10.40 -9.62 -11.15
N ALA A 57 10.23 -8.55 -10.35
CA ALA A 57 10.43 -8.61 -8.90
C ALA A 57 9.44 -9.57 -8.22
N VAL A 58 8.18 -9.62 -8.68
CA VAL A 58 7.17 -10.58 -8.21
C VAL A 58 7.63 -12.01 -8.47
N GLU A 59 7.98 -12.35 -9.71
CA GLU A 59 8.40 -13.70 -10.09
C GLU A 59 9.59 -14.17 -9.24
N LYS A 60 10.62 -13.33 -9.14
CA LYS A 60 11.81 -13.65 -8.36
C LYS A 60 11.54 -13.78 -6.87
N GLY A 61 10.74 -12.89 -6.29
CA GLY A 61 10.39 -12.94 -4.87
C GLY A 61 9.59 -14.20 -4.51
N LEU A 62 8.61 -14.57 -5.34
CA LEU A 62 7.83 -15.79 -5.14
C LEU A 62 8.68 -17.07 -5.32
N ALA A 63 9.62 -17.08 -6.27
CA ALA A 63 10.55 -18.19 -6.45
C ALA A 63 11.41 -18.40 -5.20
N LEU A 64 12.05 -17.34 -4.67
CA LEU A 64 12.85 -17.42 -3.45
C LEU A 64 12.04 -17.88 -2.23
N VAL A 65 10.79 -17.43 -2.08
CA VAL A 65 9.89 -17.91 -1.02
C VAL A 65 9.63 -19.41 -1.15
N GLY A 66 9.43 -19.91 -2.36
CA GLY A 66 9.23 -21.32 -2.65
C GLY A 66 10.48 -22.15 -2.38
N ASP A 67 11.62 -21.76 -2.94
CA ASP A 67 12.91 -22.48 -2.88
C ASP A 67 13.43 -22.61 -1.43
N HIS A 68 13.12 -21.64 -0.58
CA HIS A 68 13.53 -21.64 0.83
C HIS A 68 12.43 -22.07 1.82
N GLY A 69 11.30 -22.61 1.33
CA GLY A 69 10.23 -23.16 2.17
C GLY A 69 9.53 -22.13 3.07
N LEU A 70 9.48 -20.85 2.68
CA LEU A 70 8.97 -19.75 3.51
C LEU A 70 7.45 -19.53 3.37
N SER A 71 6.74 -20.33 2.60
CA SER A 71 5.34 -20.11 2.23
C SER A 71 4.36 -19.97 3.39
N GLN A 72 4.70 -20.51 4.57
CA GLN A 72 3.88 -20.43 5.79
C GLN A 72 4.43 -19.47 6.83
N THR A 73 5.47 -18.71 6.51
CA THR A 73 6.09 -17.73 7.42
C THR A 73 5.50 -16.33 7.19
N VAL A 74 5.70 -15.43 8.16
CA VAL A 74 5.32 -14.01 8.01
C VAL A 74 6.03 -13.37 6.79
N THR A 75 7.31 -13.68 6.59
CA THR A 75 8.07 -13.20 5.43
C THR A 75 7.44 -13.66 4.11
N GLY A 76 7.12 -14.95 3.99
CA GLY A 76 6.45 -15.49 2.82
C GLY A 76 5.06 -14.86 2.60
N GLY A 77 4.28 -14.69 3.67
CA GLY A 77 2.99 -14.01 3.62
C GLY A 77 3.11 -12.55 3.14
N THR A 78 4.10 -11.82 3.64
CA THR A 78 4.36 -10.43 3.21
C THR A 78 4.77 -10.37 1.74
N THR A 79 5.63 -11.28 1.29
CA THR A 79 6.03 -11.35 -0.12
C THR A 79 4.85 -11.69 -1.01
N CYS A 80 3.99 -12.64 -0.63
CA CYS A 80 2.76 -12.95 -1.36
C CYS A 80 1.79 -11.76 -1.41
N LEU A 81 1.63 -11.01 -0.32
CA LEU A 81 0.83 -9.78 -0.29
C LEU A 81 1.36 -8.72 -1.25
N ASN A 82 2.67 -8.45 -1.23
CA ASN A 82 3.30 -7.47 -2.11
C ASN A 82 3.22 -7.91 -3.58
N ALA A 83 3.44 -9.19 -3.86
CA ALA A 83 3.29 -9.77 -5.19
C ALA A 83 1.86 -9.61 -5.71
N ALA A 84 0.86 -10.02 -4.93
CA ALA A 84 -0.55 -9.90 -5.28
C ALA A 84 -0.95 -8.44 -5.55
N THR A 85 -0.52 -7.51 -4.68
CA THR A 85 -0.82 -6.09 -4.81
C THR A 85 -0.18 -5.50 -6.07
N THR A 86 1.04 -5.93 -6.41
CA THR A 86 1.75 -5.51 -7.63
C THR A 86 1.08 -6.07 -8.88
N MET A 87 0.73 -7.35 -8.89
CA MET A 87 -0.01 -7.97 -9.99
C MET A 87 -1.37 -7.28 -10.22
N LYS A 88 -2.12 -7.04 -9.16
CA LYS A 88 -3.40 -6.31 -9.19
C LYS A 88 -3.24 -4.92 -9.81
N ALA A 89 -2.24 -4.15 -9.38
CA ALA A 89 -1.99 -2.81 -9.91
C ALA A 89 -1.67 -2.80 -11.41
N PHE A 90 -1.14 -3.90 -11.94
CA PHE A 90 -0.89 -4.09 -13.36
C PHE A 90 -2.00 -4.85 -14.12
N GLY A 91 -3.22 -4.85 -13.57
CA GLY A 91 -4.41 -5.38 -14.22
C GLY A 91 -4.57 -6.90 -14.15
N LYS A 92 -3.86 -7.58 -13.23
CA LYS A 92 -3.89 -9.02 -13.02
C LYS A 92 -4.62 -9.41 -11.72
N ALA A 93 -5.75 -8.75 -11.42
CA ALA A 93 -6.48 -8.94 -10.16
C ALA A 93 -6.91 -10.40 -9.94
N ALA A 94 -7.41 -11.08 -10.97
CA ALA A 94 -7.81 -12.49 -10.87
C ALA A 94 -6.63 -13.41 -10.56
N GLU A 95 -5.48 -13.19 -11.20
CA GLU A 95 -4.25 -13.96 -10.98
C GLU A 95 -3.64 -13.67 -9.59
N ALA A 96 -3.92 -12.51 -9.01
CA ALA A 96 -3.42 -12.08 -7.69
C ALA A 96 -4.15 -12.79 -6.53
N MET A 97 -5.43 -13.17 -6.69
CA MET A 97 -6.25 -13.71 -5.60
C MET A 97 -5.63 -14.90 -4.85
N PRO A 98 -5.05 -15.93 -5.51
CA PRO A 98 -4.40 -17.03 -4.81
C PRO A 98 -3.25 -16.61 -3.90
N TYR A 99 -2.53 -15.53 -4.23
CA TYR A 99 -1.42 -15.02 -3.42
C TYR A 99 -1.93 -14.22 -2.21
N TYR A 100 -3.04 -13.49 -2.33
CA TYR A 100 -3.72 -12.91 -1.17
C TYR A 100 -4.19 -14.00 -0.19
N ASP A 101 -4.78 -15.10 -0.70
CA ASP A 101 -5.19 -16.23 0.13
C ASP A 101 -3.99 -16.93 0.80
N GLN A 102 -2.86 -17.01 0.11
CA GLN A 102 -1.62 -17.53 0.68
C GLN A 102 -1.08 -16.61 1.78
N ALA A 103 -1.07 -15.30 1.59
CA ALA A 103 -0.70 -14.32 2.61
C ALA A 103 -1.61 -14.45 3.85
N PHE A 104 -2.92 -14.58 3.64
CA PHE A 104 -3.88 -14.76 4.73
C PHE A 104 -3.59 -16.03 5.56
N ARG A 105 -3.33 -17.17 4.90
CA ARG A 105 -2.98 -18.42 5.59
C ARG A 105 -1.66 -18.32 6.36
N ALA A 106 -0.64 -17.72 5.76
CA ALA A 106 0.66 -17.54 6.40
C ALA A 106 0.57 -16.65 7.65
N TYR A 107 -0.16 -15.54 7.56
CA TYR A 107 -0.41 -14.66 8.70
C TYR A 107 -1.26 -15.36 9.77
N GLY A 108 -2.32 -16.07 9.39
CA GLY A 108 -3.20 -16.79 10.31
C GLY A 108 -2.51 -17.89 11.12
N GLY A 109 -1.45 -18.49 10.56
CA GLY A 109 -0.61 -19.47 11.26
C GLY A 109 0.49 -18.87 12.15
N SER A 110 0.79 -17.57 12.00
CA SER A 110 1.99 -16.98 12.60
C SER A 110 1.75 -15.71 13.42
N LEU A 111 0.62 -15.04 13.25
CA LEU A 111 0.32 -13.73 13.86
C LEU A 111 -0.97 -13.77 14.68
N PRO A 112 -1.09 -12.93 15.72
CA PRO A 112 -2.36 -12.77 16.43
C PRO A 112 -3.43 -12.18 15.52
N PRO A 113 -4.72 -12.51 15.73
CA PRO A 113 -5.82 -12.08 14.82
C PRO A 113 -5.98 -10.56 14.66
N GLY A 114 -5.52 -9.76 15.63
CA GLY A 114 -5.56 -8.29 15.61
C GLY A 114 -4.27 -7.64 15.07
N ASP A 115 -3.34 -8.39 14.49
CA ASP A 115 -2.11 -7.81 13.94
C ASP A 115 -2.42 -6.86 12.77
N TYR A 116 -1.76 -5.69 12.74
CA TYR A 116 -1.99 -4.63 11.75
C TYR A 116 -1.85 -5.11 10.30
N ARG A 117 -1.06 -6.15 10.05
CA ARG A 117 -0.85 -6.70 8.70
C ARG A 117 -2.13 -7.27 8.11
N PHE A 118 -3.04 -7.78 8.93
CA PHE A 118 -4.38 -8.18 8.44
C PHE A 118 -5.19 -7.00 7.94
N GLY A 119 -5.09 -5.82 8.57
CA GLY A 119 -5.74 -4.61 8.09
C GLY A 119 -5.29 -4.25 6.67
N GLY A 120 -3.98 -4.20 6.44
CA GLY A 120 -3.39 -3.97 5.11
C GLY A 120 -3.76 -5.05 4.10
N LEU A 121 -3.71 -6.32 4.49
CA LEU A 121 -4.10 -7.45 3.64
C LEU A 121 -5.57 -7.35 3.22
N PHE A 122 -6.50 -7.15 4.15
CA PHE A 122 -7.92 -7.05 3.84
C PHE A 122 -8.25 -5.84 2.97
N ASN A 123 -7.60 -4.69 3.22
CA ASN A 123 -7.76 -3.52 2.35
C ASN A 123 -7.30 -3.80 0.90
N ASN A 124 -6.17 -4.48 0.72
CA ASN A 124 -5.70 -4.84 -0.63
C ASN A 124 -6.56 -5.92 -1.30
N MET A 125 -7.09 -6.89 -0.53
CA MET A 125 -8.08 -7.85 -1.04
C MET A 125 -9.38 -7.16 -1.47
N ALA A 126 -9.84 -6.16 -0.71
CA ALA A 126 -11.01 -5.37 -1.07
C ALA A 126 -10.82 -4.67 -2.43
N LEU A 127 -9.70 -4.00 -2.62
CA LEU A 127 -9.34 -3.38 -3.89
C LEU A 127 -9.28 -4.39 -5.06
N ALA A 128 -8.84 -5.62 -4.82
CA ALA A 128 -8.81 -6.65 -5.85
C ALA A 128 -10.22 -7.15 -6.20
N TRP A 129 -11.08 -7.35 -5.21
CA TRP A 129 -12.49 -7.70 -5.44
C TRP A 129 -13.26 -6.58 -6.16
N GLU A 130 -12.93 -5.32 -5.86
CA GLU A 130 -13.47 -4.15 -6.56
C GLU A 130 -13.10 -4.16 -8.05
N ASP A 131 -11.81 -4.41 -8.38
CA ASP A 131 -11.35 -4.53 -9.77
C ASP A 131 -12.00 -5.70 -10.53
N LEU A 132 -12.44 -6.73 -9.81
CA LEU A 132 -13.20 -7.86 -10.35
C LEU A 132 -14.72 -7.62 -10.44
N GLY A 133 -15.20 -6.45 -10.03
CA GLY A 133 -16.63 -6.08 -10.02
C GLY A 133 -17.44 -6.74 -8.90
N GLU A 134 -16.78 -7.42 -7.97
CA GLU A 134 -17.42 -8.11 -6.83
C GLU A 134 -17.61 -7.16 -5.63
N TYR A 135 -18.37 -6.09 -5.82
CA TYR A 135 -18.50 -4.95 -4.89
C TYR A 135 -18.95 -5.35 -3.48
N ARG A 136 -19.84 -6.36 -3.35
CA ARG A 136 -20.26 -6.84 -2.03
C ARG A 136 -19.12 -7.52 -1.25
N LYS A 137 -18.26 -8.26 -1.96
CA LYS A 137 -17.06 -8.85 -1.34
C LYS A 137 -16.06 -7.78 -0.97
N ALA A 138 -15.83 -6.82 -1.86
CA ALA A 138 -14.95 -5.69 -1.61
C ALA A 138 -15.37 -4.94 -0.33
N GLU A 139 -16.64 -4.59 -0.19
CA GLU A 139 -17.17 -3.92 1.01
C GLU A 139 -16.94 -4.75 2.28
N ALA A 140 -17.19 -6.06 2.22
CA ALA A 140 -16.98 -6.93 3.37
C ALA A 140 -15.50 -6.98 3.82
N TYR A 141 -14.56 -6.94 2.87
CA TYR A 141 -13.14 -6.89 3.19
C TYR A 141 -12.68 -5.52 3.68
N TYR A 142 -13.21 -4.41 3.16
CA TYR A 142 -12.97 -3.08 3.73
C TYR A 142 -13.47 -2.98 5.18
N LYS A 143 -14.63 -3.55 5.51
CA LYS A 143 -15.14 -3.60 6.90
C LYS A 143 -14.19 -4.38 7.81
N LYS A 144 -13.70 -5.57 7.37
CA LYS A 144 -12.70 -6.32 8.14
C LYS A 144 -11.40 -5.53 8.35
N ALA A 145 -10.93 -4.82 7.33
CA ALA A 145 -9.75 -3.95 7.45
C ALA A 145 -10.02 -2.84 8.47
N MET A 146 -11.18 -2.20 8.39
CA MET A 146 -11.59 -1.13 9.30
C MET A 146 -11.65 -1.62 10.76
N ASP A 147 -12.24 -2.80 11.03
CA ASP A 147 -12.33 -3.36 12.38
C ASP A 147 -10.94 -3.54 13.03
N ILE A 148 -9.96 -4.02 12.25
CA ILE A 148 -8.57 -4.15 12.72
C ILE A 148 -7.95 -2.76 12.99
N MET A 149 -8.11 -1.83 12.07
CA MET A 149 -7.49 -0.50 12.14
C MET A 149 -8.10 0.33 13.28
N GLU A 150 -9.41 0.25 13.51
CA GLU A 150 -10.07 0.94 14.63
C GLU A 150 -9.58 0.43 15.99
N ALA A 151 -9.29 -0.87 16.11
CA ALA A 151 -8.73 -1.43 17.33
C ALA A 151 -7.28 -0.98 17.60
N LEU A 152 -6.57 -0.44 16.60
CA LEU A 152 -5.18 -0.02 16.67
C LEU A 152 -4.99 1.51 16.75
N ARG A 153 -6.09 2.28 16.91
CA ARG A 153 -6.02 3.74 17.10
C ARG A 153 -5.11 4.13 18.27
N PRO A 154 -4.40 5.27 18.21
CA PRO A 154 -4.38 6.25 17.10
C PRO A 154 -3.40 5.92 15.97
N GLY A 155 -2.59 4.87 16.08
CA GLY A 155 -1.49 4.55 15.16
C GLY A 155 -1.92 4.19 13.73
N SER A 156 -3.22 3.94 13.50
CA SER A 156 -3.81 3.51 12.22
C SER A 156 -4.75 4.54 11.58
N LEU A 157 -4.74 5.77 12.08
CA LEU A 157 -5.68 6.81 11.61
C LEU A 157 -5.55 7.09 10.11
N LEU A 158 -4.34 7.10 9.58
CA LEU A 158 -4.13 7.36 8.15
C LEU A 158 -4.70 6.24 7.29
N GLU A 159 -4.52 4.99 7.68
CA GLU A 159 -5.08 3.81 7.01
C GLU A 159 -6.62 3.81 7.07
N ILE A 160 -7.19 4.26 8.19
CA ILE A 160 -8.65 4.45 8.32
C ILE A 160 -9.14 5.51 7.33
N ALA A 161 -8.46 6.66 7.24
CA ALA A 161 -8.82 7.71 6.29
C ALA A 161 -8.75 7.22 4.83
N VAL A 162 -7.67 6.51 4.47
CA VAL A 162 -7.49 5.92 3.13
C VAL A 162 -8.59 4.90 2.84
N THR A 163 -8.97 4.08 3.82
CA THR A 163 -10.04 3.08 3.65
C THR A 163 -11.41 3.75 3.44
N TRP A 164 -11.70 4.86 4.11
CA TRP A 164 -12.91 5.64 3.84
C TRP A 164 -12.92 6.23 2.42
N VAL A 165 -11.78 6.74 1.94
CA VAL A 165 -11.67 7.21 0.54
C VAL A 165 -11.88 6.06 -0.45
N ASN A 166 -11.32 4.88 -0.19
CA ASN A 166 -11.55 3.70 -1.03
C ASN A 166 -13.01 3.25 -1.02
N LEU A 167 -13.69 3.30 0.13
CA LEU A 167 -15.13 2.99 0.23
C LEU A 167 -15.99 3.96 -0.58
N ALA A 168 -15.65 5.25 -0.63
CA ALA A 168 -16.35 6.21 -1.48
C ALA A 168 -16.28 5.82 -2.97
N VAL A 169 -15.09 5.41 -3.45
CA VAL A 169 -14.89 4.92 -4.82
C VAL A 169 -15.68 3.62 -5.06
N LEU A 170 -15.67 2.70 -4.09
CA LEU A 170 -16.45 1.47 -4.18
C LEU A 170 -17.95 1.76 -4.31
N TYR A 171 -18.48 2.69 -3.53
CA TYR A 171 -19.91 3.03 -3.54
C TYR A 171 -20.31 3.71 -4.85
N GLU A 172 -19.47 4.56 -5.44
CA GLU A 172 -19.68 5.09 -6.79
C GLU A 172 -19.82 3.96 -7.82
N LYS A 173 -18.86 3.01 -7.86
CA LYS A 173 -18.89 1.87 -8.76
C LYS A 173 -20.08 0.94 -8.54
N ALA A 174 -20.58 0.87 -7.30
CA ALA A 174 -21.75 0.08 -6.92
C ALA A 174 -23.07 0.80 -7.14
N GLY A 175 -23.08 2.08 -7.59
CA GLY A 175 -24.28 2.89 -7.79
C GLY A 175 -24.97 3.31 -6.48
N ARG A 176 -24.20 3.44 -5.39
CA ARG A 176 -24.67 3.81 -4.03
C ARG A 176 -24.16 5.20 -3.65
N GLU A 177 -24.59 6.19 -4.45
CA GLU A 177 -24.06 7.57 -4.36
C GLU A 177 -24.36 8.25 -3.02
N GLU A 178 -25.45 7.88 -2.35
CA GLU A 178 -25.87 8.44 -1.06
C GLU A 178 -24.88 8.17 0.09
N GLU A 179 -23.97 7.22 -0.07
CA GLU A 179 -23.00 6.82 0.96
C GLU A 179 -21.64 7.49 0.78
N ILE A 180 -21.39 8.12 -0.40
CA ILE A 180 -20.10 8.68 -0.78
C ILE A 180 -19.70 9.82 0.15
N ASP A 181 -20.56 10.83 0.31
CA ASP A 181 -20.24 12.01 1.11
C ASP A 181 -19.91 11.65 2.57
N GLY A 182 -20.66 10.74 3.17
CA GLY A 182 -20.40 10.28 4.52
C GLY A 182 -19.04 9.61 4.71
N CYS A 183 -18.55 8.92 3.68
CA CYS A 183 -17.20 8.34 3.69
C CYS A 183 -16.13 9.43 3.56
N LEU A 184 -16.30 10.36 2.62
CA LEU A 184 -15.33 11.42 2.38
C LEU A 184 -15.22 12.38 3.57
N GLU A 185 -16.33 12.73 4.23
CA GLU A 185 -16.35 13.58 5.42
C GLU A 185 -15.54 12.94 6.57
N LYS A 186 -15.73 11.64 6.84
CA LYS A 186 -14.95 10.92 7.85
C LYS A 186 -13.44 10.93 7.53
N ALA A 187 -13.09 10.75 6.27
CA ALA A 187 -11.68 10.85 5.86
C ALA A 187 -11.12 12.26 6.07
N VAL A 188 -11.90 13.30 5.72
CA VAL A 188 -11.53 14.72 5.93
C VAL A 188 -11.28 15.03 7.41
N GLU A 189 -12.15 14.55 8.31
CA GLU A 189 -11.98 14.73 9.76
C GLU A 189 -10.62 14.20 10.21
N ILE A 190 -10.22 13.00 9.77
CA ILE A 190 -8.95 12.41 10.13
C ILE A 190 -7.78 13.19 9.52
N PHE A 191 -7.82 13.53 8.23
CA PHE A 191 -6.76 14.31 7.60
C PHE A 191 -6.53 15.68 8.27
N ARG A 192 -7.58 16.25 8.89
CA ARG A 192 -7.54 17.56 9.60
C ARG A 192 -7.30 17.45 11.08
N SER A 193 -7.42 16.27 11.70
CA SER A 193 -7.36 16.09 13.16
C SER A 193 -6.04 16.58 13.80
N GLY A 194 -4.95 16.57 13.03
CA GLY A 194 -3.61 16.85 13.57
C GLY A 194 -2.98 15.69 14.33
N GLU A 195 -3.68 14.56 14.47
CA GLU A 195 -3.20 13.38 15.18
C GLU A 195 -2.35 12.46 14.29
N VAL A 196 -2.47 12.62 12.96
CA VAL A 196 -1.69 11.84 11.99
C VAL A 196 -0.29 12.46 11.84
N PRO A 197 0.81 11.69 12.01
CA PRO A 197 2.18 12.17 11.76
C PRO A 197 2.33 12.75 10.34
N ARG A 198 3.01 13.89 10.24
CA ARG A 198 3.22 14.62 8.97
C ARG A 198 4.57 14.25 8.35
N ASP A 199 4.72 13.00 7.95
CA ASP A 199 5.94 12.43 7.36
C ASP A 199 5.78 12.12 5.86
N GLY A 200 6.78 11.50 5.25
CA GLY A 200 6.75 11.10 3.84
C GLY A 200 5.61 10.13 3.51
N TYR A 201 5.24 9.25 4.46
CA TYR A 201 4.12 8.34 4.29
C TYR A 201 2.77 9.08 4.25
N TYR A 202 2.60 10.08 5.12
CA TYR A 202 1.46 10.99 5.06
C TYR A 202 1.40 11.75 3.73
N ALA A 203 2.53 12.33 3.29
CA ALA A 203 2.61 13.05 2.02
C ALA A 203 2.23 12.18 0.82
N PHE A 204 2.72 10.94 0.78
CA PHE A 204 2.36 9.96 -0.25
C PHE A 204 0.84 9.70 -0.29
N ASN A 205 0.21 9.46 0.87
CA ASN A 205 -1.22 9.20 0.94
C ASN A 205 -2.05 10.46 0.63
N CYS A 206 -1.58 11.65 1.02
CA CYS A 206 -2.20 12.91 0.63
C CYS A 206 -2.28 13.07 -0.89
N ARG A 207 -1.17 12.86 -1.61
CA ARG A 207 -1.17 12.93 -3.09
C ARG A 207 -2.14 11.93 -3.70
N LYS A 208 -2.15 10.69 -3.20
CA LYS A 208 -3.03 9.62 -3.67
C LYS A 208 -4.51 9.96 -3.45
N CYS A 209 -4.89 10.42 -2.26
CA CYS A 209 -6.27 10.73 -1.92
C CYS A 209 -6.76 12.04 -2.53
N ALA A 210 -5.88 13.02 -2.74
CA ALA A 210 -6.23 14.33 -3.29
C ALA A 210 -6.96 14.22 -4.64
N GLU A 211 -6.54 13.31 -5.52
CA GLU A 211 -7.19 13.11 -6.81
C GLU A 211 -8.61 12.57 -6.65
N THR A 212 -8.83 11.64 -5.72
CA THR A 212 -10.17 11.11 -5.42
C THR A 212 -11.08 12.20 -4.85
N PHE A 213 -10.60 13.02 -3.93
CA PHE A 213 -11.37 14.18 -3.43
C PHE A 213 -11.72 15.16 -4.56
N GLY A 214 -10.80 15.40 -5.48
CA GLY A 214 -11.05 16.24 -6.66
C GLY A 214 -12.10 15.65 -7.59
N HIS A 215 -12.10 14.32 -7.79
CA HIS A 215 -13.09 13.60 -8.59
C HIS A 215 -14.51 13.80 -8.03
N PHE A 216 -14.68 13.74 -6.71
CA PHE A 216 -15.96 13.96 -6.04
C PHE A 216 -16.29 15.45 -5.76
N GLY A 217 -15.54 16.40 -6.33
CA GLY A 217 -15.84 17.84 -6.17
C GLY A 217 -15.33 18.49 -4.89
N TYR A 218 -14.59 17.79 -4.05
CA TYR A 218 -14.00 18.30 -2.81
C TYR A 218 -12.68 19.09 -3.10
N PHE A 219 -12.75 20.09 -3.98
CA PHE A 219 -11.58 20.81 -4.50
C PHE A 219 -10.75 21.50 -3.42
N ARG A 220 -11.37 21.97 -2.34
CA ARG A 220 -10.68 22.59 -1.22
C ARG A 220 -9.78 21.57 -0.52
N ILE A 221 -10.29 20.37 -0.24
CA ILE A 221 -9.52 19.29 0.37
C ILE A 221 -8.42 18.81 -0.56
N LYS A 222 -8.71 18.62 -1.86
CA LYS A 222 -7.68 18.31 -2.87
C LYS A 222 -6.52 19.27 -2.75
N LYS A 223 -6.78 20.57 -2.73
CA LYS A 223 -5.75 21.63 -2.61
C LYS A 223 -4.98 21.51 -1.28
N GLU A 224 -5.69 21.39 -0.15
CA GLU A 224 -5.08 21.28 1.18
C GLU A 224 -4.11 20.09 1.27
N LEU A 225 -4.52 18.91 0.77
CA LEU A 225 -3.70 17.70 0.78
C LEU A 225 -2.49 17.80 -0.16
N THR A 226 -2.68 18.36 -1.36
CA THR A 226 -1.59 18.58 -2.32
C THR A 226 -0.53 19.52 -1.73
N GLU A 227 -0.95 20.65 -1.18
CA GLU A 227 -0.04 21.62 -0.57
C GLU A 227 0.69 21.05 0.66
N ALA A 228 0.01 20.22 1.46
CA ALA A 228 0.64 19.55 2.59
C ALA A 228 1.73 18.57 2.15
N ALA A 229 1.44 17.75 1.13
CA ALA A 229 2.41 16.81 0.58
C ALA A 229 3.63 17.53 -0.03
N ASP A 230 3.39 18.57 -0.83
CA ASP A 230 4.47 19.35 -1.47
C ASP A 230 5.37 20.04 -0.46
N ARG A 231 4.82 20.51 0.66
CA ARG A 231 5.59 21.08 1.76
C ARG A 231 6.51 20.06 2.40
N ILE A 232 5.98 18.88 2.75
CA ILE A 232 6.74 17.80 3.38
C ILE A 232 7.91 17.37 2.49
N TYR A 233 7.65 17.12 1.19
CA TYR A 233 8.71 16.71 0.26
C TYR A 233 9.76 17.81 0.05
N ARG A 234 9.39 19.07 0.06
CA ARG A 234 10.33 20.19 -0.03
C ARG A 234 11.21 20.25 1.21
N GLU A 235 10.61 20.23 2.39
CA GLU A 235 11.35 20.27 3.68
C GLU A 235 12.33 19.09 3.79
N ALA A 236 11.92 17.88 3.40
CA ALA A 236 12.79 16.71 3.37
C ALA A 236 13.95 16.83 2.34
N GLY A 237 13.75 17.57 1.24
CA GLY A 237 14.77 17.86 0.22
C GLY A 237 15.76 18.95 0.63
N GLU A 238 15.35 19.87 1.49
CA GLU A 238 16.14 21.02 1.95
C GLU A 238 17.01 20.72 3.19
N GLU A 239 16.78 19.62 3.91
CA GLU A 239 17.64 19.22 5.03
C GLU A 239 19.07 18.94 4.54
N PRO A 240 20.10 19.69 5.04
CA PRO A 240 21.50 19.37 4.73
C PRO A 240 21.81 18.01 5.32
N GLY A 241 22.45 17.15 4.51
CA GLY A 241 22.76 15.76 4.84
C GLY A 241 23.32 15.59 6.26
N ARG A 242 22.57 14.91 7.11
CA ARG A 242 23.04 14.33 8.35
C ARG A 242 23.40 12.87 8.16
#